data_f28b14780ecdf2a59f352d821f877e29
#
_entry.id   f28b14780ecdf2a59f352d821f877e29
#
_cell.length_a   1.000
_cell.length_b   1.000
_cell.length_c   1.000
_cell.angle_alpha   90.00
_cell.angle_beta   90.00
_cell.angle_gamma   90.00
#
_symmetry.space_group_name_H-M   'P 1'
#
loop_
_entity.id
_entity.type
_entity.pdbx_description
1 polymer ?
#
loop_
_entity_poly.entity_id
_entity_poly.type
_entity_poly.pdbx_seq_one_letter_code
_entity_poly.pdbx_strand_id
1 'polypeptide(L)'
;AFPMRKDTYVWHSDSAREAERILLKALKEYEETYPYRYGIKKAQVQTTYFKKVKPNVYDKILTLFEEQGVLKRVDEFLCTPEYEVRKDKIYDKVSKIMLDTFEKAGFDFARYSEVTCKDVPQDIMDDILNILLEEKQIVKINDEMYTLTSYMETAKEKIKEHLKEDPLITIAQVRDMFETSRKSAKPILEYMDSIKVTKKTGAESERVAY
;
A
#
# COMPACT_ATOMS: atom_id res chain seq x y z
N ALA A 1 5.01 35.66 27.14
CA ALA A 1 5.08 34.21 26.85
C ALA A 1 6.48 33.92 26.35
N PHE A 2 7.27 33.18 27.13
CA PHE A 2 8.61 32.74 26.69
C PHE A 2 8.43 31.64 25.65
N PRO A 3 9.16 31.65 24.51
CA PRO A 3 9.13 30.58 23.56
C PRO A 3 9.66 29.31 24.23
N MET A 4 8.87 28.23 24.22
CA MET A 4 9.35 26.94 24.67
C MET A 4 10.56 26.56 23.83
N ARG A 5 11.68 26.30 24.48
CA ARG A 5 12.92 25.83 23.83
C ARG A 5 12.59 24.53 23.11
N LYS A 6 12.76 24.51 21.79
CA LYS A 6 12.82 23.25 21.03
C LYS A 6 13.94 22.44 21.63
N ASP A 7 13.68 21.24 22.10
CA ASP A 7 14.71 20.33 22.61
C ASP A 7 15.80 20.18 21.56
N THR A 8 17.02 20.59 21.93
CA THR A 8 18.21 20.40 21.10
C THR A 8 18.83 19.07 21.51
N TYR A 9 18.89 18.13 20.59
CA TYR A 9 19.58 16.86 20.81
C TYR A 9 21.00 16.99 20.30
N VAL A 10 21.98 16.59 21.12
CA VAL A 10 23.38 16.52 20.73
C VAL A 10 23.74 15.06 20.53
N TRP A 11 24.23 14.72 19.36
CA TRP A 11 24.71 13.38 19.05
C TRP A 11 26.21 13.41 18.85
N HIS A 12 26.96 12.51 19.53
CA HIS A 12 28.38 12.41 19.38
C HIS A 12 28.74 12.03 17.93
N SER A 13 29.69 12.76 17.33
CA SER A 13 30.02 12.62 15.90
C SER A 13 30.41 11.19 15.49
N ASP A 14 31.19 10.51 16.34
CA ASP A 14 31.60 9.13 16.02
C ASP A 14 30.45 8.14 16.08
N SER A 15 29.53 8.32 17.04
CA SER A 15 28.31 7.52 17.12
C SER A 15 27.37 7.79 15.95
N ALA A 16 27.30 9.02 15.46
CA ALA A 16 26.51 9.39 14.30
C ALA A 16 27.05 8.74 13.01
N ARG A 17 28.37 8.83 12.80
CA ARG A 17 29.04 8.19 11.65
C ARG A 17 28.91 6.66 11.66
N GLU A 18 29.01 6.05 12.83
CA GLU A 18 28.83 4.60 12.94
C GLU A 18 27.38 4.18 12.66
N ALA A 19 26.39 4.93 13.14
CA ALA A 19 24.98 4.68 12.83
C ALA A 19 24.67 4.85 11.33
N GLU A 20 25.24 5.89 10.71
CA GLU A 20 25.17 6.11 9.26
C GLU A 20 25.75 4.93 8.48
N ARG A 21 26.96 4.49 8.83
CA ARG A 21 27.65 3.36 8.19
C ARG A 21 26.85 2.08 8.28
N ILE A 22 26.31 1.76 9.48
CA ILE A 22 25.48 0.57 9.70
C ILE A 22 24.20 0.66 8.87
N LEU A 23 23.53 1.80 8.87
CA LEU A 23 22.28 1.98 8.15
C LEU A 23 22.48 1.89 6.64
N LEU A 24 23.46 2.58 6.07
CA LEU A 24 23.79 2.50 4.65
C LEU A 24 24.11 1.08 4.20
N LYS A 25 24.87 0.33 5.00
CA LYS A 25 25.17 -1.07 4.73
C LYS A 25 23.88 -1.90 4.70
N ALA A 26 23.02 -1.75 5.70
CA ALA A 26 21.76 -2.47 5.81
C ALA A 26 20.81 -2.16 4.64
N LEU A 27 20.71 -0.89 4.23
CA LEU A 27 19.89 -0.47 3.10
C LEU A 27 20.39 -1.13 1.80
N LYS A 28 21.69 -1.05 1.51
CA LYS A 28 22.27 -1.65 0.28
C LYS A 28 22.09 -3.16 0.22
N GLU A 29 22.37 -3.87 1.32
CA GLU A 29 22.17 -5.33 1.39
C GLU A 29 20.71 -5.72 1.18
N TYR A 30 19.77 -4.90 1.71
CA TYR A 30 18.35 -5.14 1.51
C TYR A 30 17.90 -4.90 0.07
N GLU A 31 18.35 -3.81 -0.56
CA GLU A 31 18.05 -3.43 -1.94
C GLU A 31 18.58 -4.47 -2.95
N GLU A 32 19.77 -5.02 -2.69
CA GLU A 32 20.34 -6.10 -3.49
C GLU A 32 19.55 -7.41 -3.34
N THR A 33 19.11 -7.71 -2.12
CA THR A 33 18.36 -8.94 -1.81
C THR A 33 16.91 -8.89 -2.28
N TYR A 34 16.28 -7.71 -2.19
CA TYR A 34 14.86 -7.51 -2.47
C TYR A 34 14.62 -6.39 -3.50
N PRO A 35 15.03 -6.56 -4.75
CA PRO A 35 15.03 -5.50 -5.76
C PRO A 35 13.63 -5.01 -6.17
N TYR A 36 12.57 -5.75 -5.81
CA TYR A 36 11.17 -5.38 -6.06
C TYR A 36 10.46 -4.82 -4.82
N ARG A 37 11.21 -4.28 -3.83
CA ARG A 37 10.65 -3.60 -2.66
C ARG A 37 11.14 -2.16 -2.61
N TYR A 38 10.31 -1.27 -2.08
CA TYR A 38 10.63 0.17 -1.97
C TYR A 38 11.75 0.48 -0.95
N GLY A 39 12.18 -0.50 -0.16
CA GLY A 39 13.18 -0.37 0.88
C GLY A 39 12.74 -1.03 2.18
N ILE A 40 13.46 -0.75 3.26
CA ILE A 40 13.17 -1.28 4.59
C ILE A 40 12.11 -0.40 5.26
N LYS A 41 11.09 -1.00 5.87
CA LYS A 41 10.12 -0.23 6.66
C LYS A 41 10.78 0.54 7.78
N LYS A 42 10.46 1.83 7.91
CA LYS A 42 10.95 2.73 8.94
C LYS A 42 10.84 2.12 10.35
N ALA A 43 9.71 1.50 10.67
CA ALA A 43 9.50 0.83 11.95
C ALA A 43 10.45 -0.35 12.17
N GLN A 44 10.76 -1.12 11.12
CA GLN A 44 11.72 -2.23 11.19
C GLN A 44 13.14 -1.72 11.45
N VAL A 45 13.56 -0.65 10.78
CA VAL A 45 14.87 -0.02 11.01
C VAL A 45 14.97 0.48 12.45
N GLN A 46 13.93 1.12 12.98
CA GLN A 46 13.90 1.57 14.37
C GLN A 46 14.07 0.41 15.35
N THR A 47 13.29 -0.66 15.18
CA THR A 47 13.30 -1.81 16.08
C THR A 47 14.59 -2.64 15.98
N THR A 48 15.29 -2.57 14.84
CA THR A 48 16.52 -3.34 14.63
C THR A 48 17.77 -2.56 15.07
N TYR A 49 17.90 -1.32 14.61
CA TYR A 49 19.14 -0.56 14.74
C TYR A 49 19.06 0.58 15.77
N PHE A 50 17.86 1.07 16.08
CA PHE A 50 17.62 2.22 16.98
C PHE A 50 16.73 1.87 18.17
N LYS A 51 16.82 0.64 18.70
CA LYS A 51 15.99 0.10 19.79
C LYS A 51 15.86 0.99 21.02
N LYS A 52 16.94 1.71 21.37
CA LYS A 52 17.01 2.56 22.56
C LYS A 52 16.66 4.03 22.27
N VAL A 53 16.39 4.36 21.02
CA VAL A 53 16.08 5.73 20.58
C VAL A 53 14.58 5.96 20.64
N LYS A 54 14.17 7.05 21.30
CA LYS A 54 12.76 7.44 21.36
C LYS A 54 12.24 7.78 19.97
N PRO A 55 10.97 7.47 19.61
CA PRO A 55 10.42 7.68 18.27
C PRO A 55 10.61 9.11 17.73
N ASN A 56 10.37 10.13 18.56
CA ASN A 56 10.55 11.53 18.17
C ASN A 56 12.01 11.92 17.88
N VAL A 57 12.96 11.25 18.53
CA VAL A 57 14.40 11.45 18.26
C VAL A 57 14.80 10.69 17.00
N TYR A 58 14.29 9.49 16.83
CA TYR A 58 14.50 8.69 15.63
C TYR A 58 14.04 9.43 14.37
N ASP A 59 12.85 10.04 14.39
CA ASP A 59 12.36 10.85 13.28
C ASP A 59 13.29 12.02 12.92
N LYS A 60 13.88 12.68 13.92
CA LYS A 60 14.86 13.75 13.70
C LYS A 60 16.16 13.22 13.10
N ILE A 61 16.61 12.03 13.51
CA ILE A 61 17.79 11.37 12.94
C ILE A 61 17.55 11.05 11.47
N LEU A 62 16.40 10.50 11.12
CA LEU A 62 16.06 10.22 9.73
C LEU A 62 15.99 11.50 8.88
N THR A 63 15.43 12.59 9.43
CA THR A 63 15.40 13.88 8.74
C THR A 63 16.81 14.39 8.48
N LEU A 64 17.71 14.32 9.47
CA LEU A 64 19.09 14.72 9.30
C LEU A 64 19.81 13.88 8.24
N PHE A 65 19.63 12.56 8.25
CA PHE A 65 20.23 11.66 7.26
C PHE A 65 19.69 11.89 5.85
N GLU A 66 18.41 12.24 5.71
CA GLU A 66 17.84 12.62 4.43
C GLU A 66 18.38 13.95 3.91
N GLU A 67 18.49 14.98 4.78
CA GLU A 67 19.11 16.28 4.44
C GLU A 67 20.59 16.15 4.03
N GLN A 68 21.31 15.17 4.61
CA GLN A 68 22.70 14.86 4.27
C GLN A 68 22.85 13.96 3.05
N GLY A 69 21.75 13.49 2.42
CA GLY A 69 21.80 12.60 1.29
C GLY A 69 22.26 11.18 1.62
N VAL A 70 22.12 10.74 2.88
CA VAL A 70 22.47 9.38 3.31
C VAL A 70 21.38 8.39 2.94
N LEU A 71 20.13 8.80 3.02
CA LEU A 71 18.95 8.00 2.66
C LEU A 71 17.87 8.89 2.04
N LYS A 72 16.88 8.27 1.43
CA LYS A 72 15.58 8.89 1.11
C LYS A 72 14.43 8.12 1.76
N ARG A 73 13.35 8.83 2.02
CA ARG A 73 12.08 8.27 2.50
C ARG A 73 11.10 8.19 1.33
N VAL A 74 10.50 7.02 1.16
CA VAL A 74 9.40 6.79 0.21
C VAL A 74 8.24 6.23 1.04
N ASP A 75 7.26 7.07 1.36
CA ASP A 75 6.17 6.79 2.29
C ASP A 75 6.68 6.23 3.65
N GLU A 76 6.42 4.96 3.93
CA GLU A 76 6.90 4.30 5.15
C GLU A 76 8.26 3.58 5.00
N PHE A 77 8.88 3.65 3.82
CA PHE A 77 10.11 2.94 3.51
C PHE A 77 11.34 3.86 3.51
N LEU A 78 12.48 3.26 3.84
CA LEU A 78 13.80 3.88 3.79
C LEU A 78 14.65 3.14 2.75
N CYS A 79 15.31 3.88 1.88
CA CYS A 79 16.22 3.35 0.87
C CYS A 79 17.40 4.29 0.65
N THR A 80 18.41 3.84 -0.11
CA THR A 80 19.50 4.72 -0.54
C THR A 80 19.00 5.79 -1.51
N PRO A 81 19.66 6.96 -1.61
CA PRO A 81 19.14 8.09 -2.40
C PRO A 81 18.92 7.75 -3.88
N GLU A 82 19.80 6.95 -4.46
CA GLU A 82 19.76 6.58 -5.87
C GLU A 82 18.90 5.35 -6.16
N TYR A 83 18.43 4.66 -5.11
CA TYR A 83 17.68 3.43 -5.29
C TYR A 83 16.29 3.70 -5.89
N GLU A 84 15.95 2.89 -6.86
CA GLU A 84 14.61 2.78 -7.43
C GLU A 84 14.20 1.32 -7.49
N VAL A 85 12.92 1.05 -7.20
CA VAL A 85 12.35 -0.29 -7.35
C VAL A 85 12.58 -0.79 -8.76
N ARG A 86 13.09 -2.01 -8.88
CA ARG A 86 13.40 -2.62 -10.18
C ARG A 86 12.11 -2.85 -10.98
N LYS A 87 12.12 -2.30 -12.21
CA LYS A 87 11.08 -2.53 -13.22
C LYS A 87 11.74 -3.07 -14.49
N ASP A 88 12.06 -4.34 -14.45
CA ASP A 88 12.70 -5.07 -15.55
C ASP A 88 11.70 -6.01 -16.27
N LYS A 89 12.19 -6.85 -17.16
CA LYS A 89 11.36 -7.79 -17.94
C LYS A 89 10.56 -8.78 -17.05
N ILE A 90 11.05 -9.09 -15.84
CA ILE A 90 10.32 -9.94 -14.89
C ILE A 90 9.13 -9.16 -14.33
N TYR A 91 9.39 -7.92 -13.89
CA TYR A 91 8.32 -7.02 -13.44
C TYR A 91 7.26 -6.83 -14.53
N ASP A 92 7.68 -6.50 -15.78
CA ASP A 92 6.75 -6.28 -16.89
C ASP A 92 5.89 -7.52 -17.17
N LYS A 93 6.51 -8.71 -17.17
CA LYS A 93 5.81 -9.96 -17.39
C LYS A 93 4.80 -10.25 -16.30
N VAL A 94 5.20 -10.18 -15.03
CA VAL A 94 4.35 -10.54 -13.90
C VAL A 94 3.24 -9.51 -13.69
N SER A 95 3.57 -8.21 -13.72
CA SER A 95 2.58 -7.14 -13.59
C SER A 95 1.52 -7.22 -14.68
N LYS A 96 1.91 -7.49 -15.92
CA LYS A 96 0.97 -7.69 -17.03
C LYS A 96 0.03 -8.86 -16.77
N ILE A 97 0.56 -10.03 -16.37
CA ILE A 97 -0.30 -11.20 -16.05
C ILE A 97 -1.28 -10.88 -14.94
N MET A 98 -0.85 -10.17 -13.88
CA MET A 98 -1.73 -9.76 -12.79
C MET A 98 -2.82 -8.81 -13.28
N LEU A 99 -2.44 -7.73 -13.96
CA LEU A 99 -3.38 -6.73 -14.45
C LEU A 99 -4.38 -7.34 -15.43
N ASP A 100 -3.92 -8.15 -16.40
CA ASP A 100 -4.80 -8.85 -17.36
C ASP A 100 -5.78 -9.81 -16.64
N THR A 101 -5.32 -10.50 -15.58
CA THR A 101 -6.17 -11.40 -14.77
C THR A 101 -7.26 -10.63 -14.03
N PHE A 102 -6.87 -9.51 -13.38
CA PHE A 102 -7.80 -8.69 -12.62
C PHE A 102 -8.76 -7.91 -13.52
N GLU A 103 -8.29 -7.44 -14.68
CA GLU A 103 -9.13 -6.79 -15.68
C GLU A 103 -10.19 -7.74 -16.23
N LYS A 104 -9.79 -8.97 -16.58
CA LYS A 104 -10.72 -10.00 -17.10
C LYS A 104 -11.80 -10.38 -16.08
N ALA A 105 -11.46 -10.40 -14.80
CA ALA A 105 -12.41 -10.70 -13.74
C ALA A 105 -13.39 -9.54 -13.47
N GLY A 106 -12.97 -8.29 -13.70
CA GLY A 106 -13.80 -7.11 -13.52
C GLY A 106 -14.40 -6.99 -12.12
N PHE A 107 -15.73 -6.86 -12.04
CA PHE A 107 -16.47 -6.79 -10.78
C PHE A 107 -16.71 -8.14 -10.10
N ASP A 108 -16.35 -9.26 -10.73
CA ASP A 108 -16.39 -10.58 -10.06
C ASP A 108 -15.13 -10.86 -9.24
N PHE A 109 -14.11 -10.02 -9.42
CA PHE A 109 -12.82 -10.07 -8.73
C PHE A 109 -12.05 -11.37 -8.95
N ALA A 110 -10.76 -11.30 -9.14
CA ALA A 110 -9.91 -12.48 -9.20
C ALA A 110 -9.21 -12.72 -7.86
N ARG A 111 -8.95 -13.99 -7.55
CA ARG A 111 -8.10 -14.35 -6.44
C ARG A 111 -6.64 -14.29 -6.85
N TYR A 112 -5.79 -13.87 -5.94
CA TYR A 112 -4.36 -13.89 -6.18
C TYR A 112 -3.83 -15.29 -6.55
N SER A 113 -4.41 -16.35 -5.99
CA SER A 113 -4.08 -17.75 -6.33
C SER A 113 -4.38 -18.15 -7.78
N GLU A 114 -5.17 -17.36 -8.52
CA GLU A 114 -5.45 -17.57 -9.94
C GLU A 114 -4.34 -17.00 -10.85
N VAL A 115 -3.51 -16.11 -10.29
CA VAL A 115 -2.35 -15.56 -10.99
C VAL A 115 -1.21 -16.57 -10.96
N THR A 116 -0.81 -17.07 -12.11
CA THR A 116 0.26 -18.07 -12.21
C THR A 116 1.35 -17.62 -13.17
N CYS A 117 2.60 -17.66 -12.71
CA CYS A 117 3.78 -17.45 -13.53
C CYS A 117 4.85 -18.48 -13.15
N LYS A 118 4.89 -19.59 -13.89
CA LYS A 118 5.68 -20.80 -13.52
C LYS A 118 7.19 -20.56 -13.40
N ASP A 119 7.71 -19.55 -14.11
CA ASP A 119 9.15 -19.28 -14.19
C ASP A 119 9.61 -18.20 -13.18
N VAL A 120 8.72 -17.73 -12.30
CA VAL A 120 9.00 -16.67 -11.32
C VAL A 120 8.69 -17.17 -9.93
N PRO A 121 9.63 -17.06 -8.98
CA PRO A 121 9.41 -17.40 -7.57
C PRO A 121 8.24 -16.63 -6.95
N GLN A 122 7.53 -17.27 -6.00
CA GLN A 122 6.34 -16.71 -5.38
C GLN A 122 6.64 -15.40 -4.61
N ASP A 123 7.77 -15.32 -3.94
CA ASP A 123 8.20 -14.12 -3.21
C ASP A 123 8.40 -12.91 -4.12
N ILE A 124 8.90 -13.11 -5.33
CA ILE A 124 9.00 -12.05 -6.35
C ILE A 124 7.61 -11.65 -6.84
N MET A 125 6.71 -12.60 -7.04
CA MET A 125 5.31 -12.30 -7.40
C MET A 125 4.62 -11.51 -6.30
N ASP A 126 4.83 -11.87 -5.04
CA ASP A 126 4.28 -11.17 -3.87
C ASP A 126 4.83 -9.72 -3.79
N ASP A 127 6.12 -9.54 -4.04
CA ASP A 127 6.74 -8.21 -4.05
C ASP A 127 6.19 -7.33 -5.18
N ILE A 128 6.00 -7.89 -6.39
CA ILE A 128 5.41 -7.17 -7.53
C ILE A 128 3.93 -6.84 -7.27
N LEU A 129 3.16 -7.74 -6.66
CA LEU A 129 1.79 -7.46 -6.23
C LEU A 129 1.76 -6.25 -5.27
N ASN A 130 2.70 -6.19 -4.32
CA ASN A 130 2.81 -5.07 -3.39
C ASN A 130 3.16 -3.76 -4.12
N ILE A 131 4.02 -3.79 -5.15
CA ILE A 131 4.27 -2.60 -5.98
C ILE A 131 2.98 -2.10 -6.63
N LEU A 132 2.20 -3.00 -7.24
CA LEU A 132 0.94 -2.62 -7.89
C LEU A 132 -0.09 -2.04 -6.90
N LEU A 133 -0.11 -2.52 -5.65
CA LEU A 133 -0.94 -1.97 -4.57
C LEU A 133 -0.47 -0.57 -4.15
N GLU A 134 0.83 -0.38 -3.90
CA GLU A 134 1.41 0.91 -3.51
C GLU A 134 1.25 1.96 -4.63
N GLU A 135 1.39 1.56 -5.88
CA GLU A 135 1.15 2.42 -7.05
C GLU A 135 -0.34 2.63 -7.34
N LYS A 136 -1.22 2.05 -6.54
CA LYS A 136 -2.68 2.15 -6.69
C LYS A 136 -3.18 1.73 -8.07
N GLN A 137 -2.49 0.81 -8.72
CA GLN A 137 -2.97 0.21 -9.97
C GLN A 137 -4.07 -0.82 -9.69
N ILE A 138 -3.95 -1.52 -8.56
CA ILE A 138 -4.93 -2.48 -8.06
C ILE A 138 -5.34 -2.16 -6.63
N VAL A 139 -6.47 -2.68 -6.22
CA VAL A 139 -6.95 -2.63 -4.84
C VAL A 139 -7.23 -4.02 -4.31
N LYS A 140 -6.93 -4.21 -3.03
CA LYS A 140 -7.30 -5.41 -2.28
C LYS A 140 -8.74 -5.25 -1.78
N ILE A 141 -9.61 -6.14 -2.21
CA ILE A 141 -11.03 -6.14 -1.83
C ILE A 141 -11.24 -6.87 -0.49
N ASN A 142 -10.56 -8.01 -0.33
CA ASN A 142 -10.48 -8.77 0.91
C ASN A 142 -9.16 -9.57 0.93
N ASP A 143 -8.99 -10.51 1.85
CA ASP A 143 -7.72 -11.23 2.01
C ASP A 143 -7.27 -12.04 0.79
N GLU A 144 -8.19 -12.40 -0.09
CA GLU A 144 -7.90 -13.24 -1.26
C GLU A 144 -8.13 -12.52 -2.60
N MET A 145 -9.00 -11.50 -2.63
CA MET A 145 -9.54 -10.92 -3.87
C MET A 145 -8.96 -9.55 -4.18
N TYR A 146 -8.64 -9.35 -5.46
CA TYR A 146 -8.08 -8.12 -6.00
C TYR A 146 -8.82 -7.71 -7.27
N THR A 147 -8.77 -6.42 -7.58
CA THR A 147 -9.27 -5.85 -8.83
C THR A 147 -8.47 -4.59 -9.21
N LEU A 148 -8.67 -4.08 -10.41
CA LEU A 148 -8.10 -2.80 -10.82
C LEU A 148 -8.74 -1.65 -10.04
N THR A 149 -7.95 -0.66 -9.69
CA THR A 149 -8.44 0.56 -9.01
C THR A 149 -9.54 1.26 -9.81
N SER A 150 -9.46 1.26 -11.14
CA SER A 150 -10.45 1.83 -12.04
C SER A 150 -11.86 1.26 -11.86
N TYR A 151 -11.99 -0.04 -11.59
CA TYR A 151 -13.29 -0.64 -11.30
C TYR A 151 -13.89 -0.11 -10.00
N MET A 152 -13.08 0.04 -8.95
CA MET A 152 -13.57 0.54 -7.66
C MET A 152 -13.86 2.04 -7.69
N GLU A 153 -13.12 2.84 -8.48
CA GLU A 153 -13.48 4.24 -8.71
C GLU A 153 -14.79 4.35 -9.52
N THR A 154 -14.98 3.52 -10.54
CA THR A 154 -16.26 3.44 -11.27
C THR A 154 -17.42 3.04 -10.35
N ALA A 155 -17.20 2.06 -9.47
CA ALA A 155 -18.20 1.64 -8.48
C ALA A 155 -18.56 2.77 -7.52
N LYS A 156 -17.56 3.49 -7.04
CA LYS A 156 -17.74 4.65 -6.15
C LYS A 156 -18.57 5.75 -6.79
N GLU A 157 -18.29 6.09 -8.04
CA GLU A 157 -19.04 7.12 -8.77
C GLU A 157 -20.51 6.71 -8.97
N LYS A 158 -20.76 5.50 -9.47
CA LYS A 158 -22.12 5.00 -9.71
C LYS A 158 -22.93 4.87 -8.42
N ILE A 159 -22.32 4.39 -7.34
CA ILE A 159 -22.99 4.27 -6.04
C ILE A 159 -23.31 5.66 -5.46
N LYS A 160 -22.38 6.64 -5.58
CA LYS A 160 -22.64 8.00 -5.16
C LYS A 160 -23.75 8.66 -5.97
N GLU A 161 -23.84 8.40 -7.26
CA GLU A 161 -24.90 8.90 -8.12
C GLU A 161 -26.27 8.31 -7.73
N HIS A 162 -26.33 7.00 -7.55
CA HIS A 162 -27.52 6.32 -7.05
C HIS A 162 -28.01 6.91 -5.72
N LEU A 163 -27.10 7.15 -4.77
CA LEU A 163 -27.45 7.69 -3.44
C LEU A 163 -27.90 9.16 -3.44
N LYS A 164 -27.79 9.87 -4.57
CA LYS A 164 -28.43 11.20 -4.74
C LYS A 164 -29.92 11.09 -5.06
N GLU A 165 -30.31 10.02 -5.75
CA GLU A 165 -31.69 9.78 -6.20
C GLU A 165 -32.47 8.93 -5.19
N ASP A 166 -31.83 7.90 -4.63
CA ASP A 166 -32.37 6.99 -3.62
C ASP A 166 -31.43 6.99 -2.39
N PRO A 167 -31.90 7.40 -1.18
CA PRO A 167 -31.04 7.47 0.00
C PRO A 167 -30.51 6.10 0.47
N LEU A 168 -31.02 4.99 -0.11
CA LEU A 168 -30.70 3.63 0.25
C LEU A 168 -30.14 2.87 -0.95
N ILE A 169 -29.11 2.04 -0.74
CA ILE A 169 -28.62 1.07 -1.72
C ILE A 169 -28.50 -0.32 -1.09
N THR A 170 -28.93 -1.33 -1.82
CA THR A 170 -28.94 -2.73 -1.38
C THR A 170 -27.90 -3.56 -2.14
N ILE A 171 -27.51 -4.72 -1.58
CA ILE A 171 -26.64 -5.69 -2.26
C ILE A 171 -27.26 -6.13 -3.60
N ALA A 172 -28.60 -6.24 -3.70
CA ALA A 172 -29.28 -6.61 -4.93
C ALA A 172 -29.12 -5.54 -6.01
N GLN A 173 -29.30 -4.28 -5.66
CA GLN A 173 -29.11 -3.15 -6.59
C GLN A 173 -27.64 -3.06 -7.06
N VAL A 174 -26.67 -3.26 -6.16
CA VAL A 174 -25.24 -3.29 -6.54
C VAL A 174 -24.94 -4.46 -7.48
N ARG A 175 -25.48 -5.66 -7.21
CA ARG A 175 -25.35 -6.79 -8.12
C ARG A 175 -25.85 -6.45 -9.53
N ASP A 176 -27.03 -5.86 -9.62
CA ASP A 176 -27.67 -5.55 -10.90
C ASP A 176 -26.95 -4.36 -11.60
N MET A 177 -26.48 -3.36 -10.83
CA MET A 177 -25.74 -2.21 -11.33
C MET A 177 -24.41 -2.59 -12.01
N PHE A 178 -23.73 -3.61 -11.50
CA PHE A 178 -22.43 -4.04 -12.01
C PHE A 178 -22.48 -5.40 -12.72
N GLU A 179 -23.67 -5.95 -12.97
CA GLU A 179 -23.87 -7.23 -13.65
C GLU A 179 -23.01 -8.35 -13.04
N THR A 180 -22.91 -8.37 -11.71
CA THR A 180 -22.04 -9.29 -10.97
C THR A 180 -22.83 -10.24 -10.07
N SER A 181 -22.14 -11.12 -9.36
CA SER A 181 -22.77 -12.05 -8.42
C SER A 181 -23.05 -11.37 -7.06
N ARG A 182 -24.02 -11.92 -6.30
CA ARG A 182 -24.24 -11.48 -4.91
C ARG A 182 -22.98 -11.62 -4.04
N LYS A 183 -22.12 -12.60 -4.37
CA LYS A 183 -20.86 -12.87 -3.68
C LYS A 183 -19.85 -11.73 -3.89
N SER A 184 -19.90 -11.06 -5.04
CA SER A 184 -19.02 -9.93 -5.37
C SER A 184 -19.65 -8.58 -5.00
N ALA A 185 -20.99 -8.46 -5.10
CA ALA A 185 -21.71 -7.23 -4.72
C ALA A 185 -21.55 -6.84 -3.24
N LYS A 186 -21.53 -7.83 -2.33
CA LYS A 186 -21.30 -7.56 -0.89
C LYS A 186 -19.90 -6.96 -0.62
N PRO A 187 -18.79 -7.55 -1.10
CA PRO A 187 -17.46 -6.93 -0.99
C PRO A 187 -17.33 -5.53 -1.60
N ILE A 188 -18.05 -5.21 -2.67
CA ILE A 188 -18.08 -3.84 -3.22
C ILE A 188 -18.61 -2.87 -2.17
N LEU A 189 -19.74 -3.16 -1.54
CA LEU A 189 -20.29 -2.31 -0.49
C LEU A 189 -19.40 -2.25 0.76
N GLU A 190 -18.79 -3.36 1.17
CA GLU A 190 -17.84 -3.39 2.29
C GLU A 190 -16.61 -2.52 2.02
N TYR A 191 -16.11 -2.54 0.77
CA TYR A 191 -15.04 -1.63 0.36
C TYR A 191 -15.50 -0.16 0.39
N MET A 192 -16.73 0.15 -0.08
CA MET A 192 -17.30 1.50 -0.01
C MET A 192 -17.48 1.99 1.43
N ASP A 193 -17.84 1.09 2.35
CA ASP A 193 -17.88 1.38 3.78
C ASP A 193 -16.48 1.72 4.32
N SER A 194 -15.47 0.97 3.93
CA SER A 194 -14.08 1.16 4.39
C SER A 194 -13.49 2.51 3.98
N ILE A 195 -13.83 2.99 2.78
CA ILE A 195 -13.41 4.29 2.26
C ILE A 195 -14.40 5.43 2.57
N LYS A 196 -15.37 5.19 3.47
CA LYS A 196 -16.35 6.18 3.94
C LYS A 196 -17.20 6.81 2.83
N VAL A 197 -17.57 6.04 1.85
CA VAL A 197 -18.57 6.40 0.83
C VAL A 197 -19.95 6.02 1.29
N THR A 198 -20.08 4.83 1.89
CA THR A 198 -21.31 4.32 2.45
C THR A 198 -21.13 3.92 3.92
N LYS A 199 -22.23 3.68 4.62
CA LYS A 199 -22.27 3.06 5.94
C LYS A 199 -23.46 2.13 6.07
N LYS A 200 -23.29 1.09 6.89
CA LYS A 200 -24.36 0.14 7.19
C LYS A 200 -25.53 0.82 7.90
N THR A 201 -26.73 0.41 7.55
CA THR A 201 -27.96 0.66 8.31
C THR A 201 -28.15 -0.44 9.38
N GLY A 202 -29.33 -0.52 9.98
CA GLY A 202 -29.66 -1.65 10.86
C GLY A 202 -29.75 -3.01 10.14
N ALA A 203 -29.97 -3.02 8.82
CA ALA A 203 -30.00 -4.23 8.00
C ALA A 203 -28.65 -4.47 7.34
N GLU A 204 -28.13 -5.70 7.39
CA GLU A 204 -26.81 -6.05 6.83
C GLU A 204 -26.74 -5.85 5.31
N SER A 205 -27.87 -5.97 4.63
CA SER A 205 -27.98 -5.86 3.17
C SER A 205 -28.07 -4.43 2.64
N GLU A 206 -28.20 -3.44 3.52
CA GLU A 206 -28.53 -2.06 3.15
C GLU A 206 -27.46 -1.07 3.57
N ARG A 207 -27.24 -0.05 2.74
CA ARG A 207 -26.30 1.06 2.98
C ARG A 207 -26.97 2.40 2.69
N VAL A 208 -26.50 3.42 3.37
CA VAL A 208 -26.80 4.83 3.10
C VAL A 208 -25.49 5.57 2.87
N ALA A 209 -25.55 6.82 2.41
CA ALA A 209 -24.36 7.68 2.32
C ALA A 209 -23.70 7.84 3.69
N TYR A 210 -22.38 7.93 3.69
CA TYR A 210 -21.61 8.08 4.93
C TYR A 210 -21.88 9.42 5.61
#